data_a57eeda8b60a78b44636d86c9ecd76ce
#
_entry.id   a57eeda8b60a78b44636d86c9ecd76ce
#
_cell.length_a   1.000
_cell.length_b   1.000
_cell.length_c   1.000
_cell.angle_alpha   90.00
_cell.angle_beta   90.00
_cell.angle_gamma   90.00
#
_symmetry.space_group_name_H-M   'P 1'
#
loop_
_entity.id
_entity.type
_entity.pdbx_description
1 polymer ?
#
loop_
_entity_poly.entity_id
_entity_poly.type
_entity_poly.pdbx_seq_one_letter_code
_entity_poly.pdbx_strand_id
1 'polypeptide(L)'
;MLGGHRRTGGGCIPEELPPTEFVVIATPWLTGGLSLLFLVCGTFSSQAADRPNILFMIADDCTFRDIGCYGGQAYTPNIDRLAGEGMQFSRCFQAAPMCSPTRHHIYTGLYPVKSGAYPNHTYVDTGTQSVVQYLKPLGYRVAQSGKTHVAPWQIFNWKRLGKGQNPDFKLVDNFLGDCQKAGKPFCLFLCSNEPHSPWNKGDPSRYPPNEIKLPPYLVDTPETRDGMSRYLAEITYYDSQVGQAMELLKKHDVVEETLVIVVSEQGSSMPFAKWTCYDSGLQSACLIRWPDHVEAGSKNPAMIEYVDFLPTMIEVAGGEVPEILDGTSLIRVLEGETKHKSYVFGEHTTRGIINGSNHYGIRSVRSEKYKYIWNFTPEEKFQNVCMKSREFQSWIAAAKQGHSHAACLLYTSPSPRDSNL
;
A
#
# COMPACT_ATOMS: atom_id res chain seq x y z
N MET A 1 -12.74 45.37 45.62
CA MET A 1 -12.96 44.76 46.96
C MET A 1 -12.49 43.35 46.86
N LEU A 2 -11.31 43.08 47.41
CA LEU A 2 -11.04 42.16 48.49
C LEU A 2 -11.31 40.71 48.13
N GLY A 3 -10.43 39.79 48.18
CA GLY A 3 -9.17 39.65 48.87
C GLY A 3 -8.59 38.28 48.53
N GLY A 4 -7.42 38.13 48.43
CA GLY A 4 -6.33 37.35 48.54
C GLY A 4 -6.37 36.23 49.59
N HIS A 5 -5.77 35.10 49.23
CA HIS A 5 -5.02 34.29 50.18
C HIS A 5 -3.93 33.50 49.45
N ARG A 6 -2.69 33.85 49.76
CA ARG A 6 -1.50 33.01 49.58
C ARG A 6 -1.55 31.85 50.57
N ARG A 7 -1.13 30.67 50.18
CA ARG A 7 -0.45 29.72 51.08
C ARG A 7 0.74 29.09 50.37
N THR A 8 1.84 29.26 51.02
CA THR A 8 3.18 28.74 50.88
C THR A 8 3.29 27.32 51.44
N GLY A 9 4.20 26.55 50.93
CA GLY A 9 4.77 25.33 51.52
C GLY A 9 4.90 24.25 50.47
N GLY A 10 5.99 23.69 50.21
CA GLY A 10 7.19 23.37 50.89
C GLY A 10 7.74 22.19 50.09
N GLY A 11 9.00 22.24 49.66
CA GLY A 11 9.64 21.28 48.81
C GLY A 11 9.83 19.92 49.47
N CYS A 12 9.98 18.90 48.62
CA CYS A 12 10.73 17.71 48.93
C CYS A 12 11.52 17.32 47.65
N ILE A 13 12.81 17.44 47.76
CA ILE A 13 13.80 16.92 46.85
C ILE A 13 13.99 15.45 47.21
N PRO A 14 13.95 14.48 46.32
CA PRO A 14 14.42 13.13 46.62
C PRO A 14 15.96 13.08 46.52
N GLU A 15 16.55 12.46 47.51
CA GLU A 15 17.97 12.22 47.75
C GLU A 15 18.64 11.48 46.58
N GLU A 16 19.87 11.91 46.31
CA GLU A 16 20.83 11.21 45.43
C GLU A 16 21.28 9.88 46.11
N LEU A 17 21.26 8.81 45.33
CA LEU A 17 21.87 7.53 45.74
C LEU A 17 23.40 7.59 45.59
N PRO A 18 24.17 7.05 46.54
CA PRO A 18 25.62 7.11 46.53
C PRO A 18 26.22 6.16 45.49
N PRO A 19 27.47 6.44 45.02
CA PRO A 19 28.16 5.60 44.08
C PRO A 19 28.61 4.28 44.70
N THR A 20 28.38 3.18 44.01
CA THR A 20 28.85 1.85 44.37
C THR A 20 30.37 1.77 44.22
N GLU A 21 31.07 1.66 45.35
CA GLU A 21 32.50 1.34 45.39
C GLU A 21 32.77 -0.11 44.94
N PHE A 22 33.64 -0.24 43.97
CA PHE A 22 34.21 -1.56 43.61
C PHE A 22 35.33 -1.93 44.57
N VAL A 23 35.11 -2.95 45.38
CA VAL A 23 36.15 -3.57 46.22
C VAL A 23 37.02 -4.46 45.34
N VAL A 24 38.26 -4.05 45.11
CA VAL A 24 39.27 -4.88 44.49
C VAL A 24 39.94 -5.70 45.62
N ILE A 25 39.68 -7.01 45.69
CA ILE A 25 40.39 -7.93 46.55
C ILE A 25 41.66 -8.39 45.82
N ALA A 26 42.79 -7.88 46.21
CA ALA A 26 44.09 -8.37 45.81
C ALA A 26 44.56 -9.50 46.75
N THR A 27 44.74 -10.71 46.24
CA THR A 27 45.49 -11.77 46.93
C THR A 27 46.87 -11.88 46.31
N PRO A 28 47.99 -11.93 47.14
CA PRO A 28 49.31 -12.09 46.60
C PRO A 28 49.79 -13.55 46.68
N TRP A 29 50.75 -13.85 45.78
CA TRP A 29 51.78 -14.97 45.81
C TRP A 29 51.37 -16.31 45.18
N LEU A 30 52.10 -16.90 44.23
CA LEU A 30 53.51 -17.24 44.12
C LEU A 30 53.84 -17.82 42.73
N THR A 31 55.05 -17.45 42.23
CA THR A 31 55.97 -18.25 41.41
C THR A 31 55.64 -18.78 40.02
N GLY A 32 56.34 -18.22 39.06
CA GLY A 32 57.08 -18.98 38.04
C GLY A 32 56.26 -19.63 36.94
N GLY A 33 56.01 -18.86 35.86
CA GLY A 33 55.52 -19.45 34.61
C GLY A 33 55.27 -18.36 33.59
N LEU A 34 56.04 -18.37 32.51
CA LEU A 34 55.86 -17.47 31.35
C LEU A 34 54.52 -17.78 30.72
N SER A 35 53.44 -17.11 31.16
CA SER A 35 52.14 -17.21 30.55
C SER A 35 52.05 -16.21 29.42
N LEU A 36 52.12 -16.70 28.18
CA LEU A 36 51.79 -16.00 26.99
C LEU A 36 50.30 -15.60 27.08
N LEU A 37 50.03 -14.35 27.42
CA LEU A 37 48.68 -13.80 27.36
C LEU A 37 48.30 -13.65 25.86
N PHE A 38 47.61 -14.64 25.31
CA PHE A 38 46.88 -14.46 24.06
C PHE A 38 45.74 -13.46 24.33
N LEU A 39 46.00 -12.21 24.01
CA LEU A 39 44.94 -11.23 23.86
C LEU A 39 44.10 -11.68 22.65
N VAL A 40 43.06 -12.47 22.88
CA VAL A 40 42.03 -12.71 21.91
C VAL A 40 41.30 -11.38 21.77
N CYS A 41 41.81 -10.52 20.87
CA CYS A 41 41.10 -9.37 20.37
C CYS A 41 39.92 -9.93 19.55
N GLY A 42 38.84 -10.31 20.23
CA GLY A 42 37.57 -10.59 19.60
C GLY A 42 37.19 -9.31 18.90
N THR A 43 37.46 -9.25 17.60
CA THR A 43 36.74 -8.32 16.74
C THR A 43 35.28 -8.69 16.89
N PHE A 44 34.56 -7.98 17.78
CA PHE A 44 33.13 -7.83 17.64
C PHE A 44 32.95 -7.14 16.30
N SER A 45 32.96 -7.93 15.23
CA SER A 45 32.28 -7.55 14.01
C SER A 45 30.84 -7.35 14.46
N SER A 46 30.45 -6.12 14.69
CA SER A 46 29.06 -5.73 14.67
C SER A 46 28.58 -6.15 13.28
N GLN A 47 28.08 -7.39 13.19
CA GLN A 47 27.29 -7.80 12.06
C GLN A 47 26.14 -6.80 12.08
N ALA A 48 26.25 -5.76 11.23
CA ALA A 48 25.10 -4.93 10.90
C ALA A 48 24.05 -5.97 10.48
N ALA A 49 23.01 -6.12 11.28
CA ALA A 49 21.93 -7.05 10.97
C ALA A 49 21.61 -6.82 9.50
N ASP A 50 21.73 -7.87 8.67
CA ASP A 50 21.57 -7.77 7.24
C ASP A 50 20.17 -7.23 6.99
N ARG A 51 20.10 -5.92 6.68
CA ARG A 51 18.84 -5.21 6.45
C ARG A 51 18.30 -5.70 5.13
N PRO A 52 17.09 -6.28 5.09
CA PRO A 52 16.56 -6.83 3.87
C PRO A 52 16.34 -5.73 2.83
N ASN A 53 16.46 -6.09 1.57
CA ASN A 53 15.96 -5.25 0.50
C ASN A 53 14.44 -5.17 0.55
N ILE A 54 13.86 -4.09 0.03
CA ILE A 54 12.41 -3.91 -0.04
C ILE A 54 12.02 -3.65 -1.49
N LEU A 55 11.17 -4.51 -2.04
CA LEU A 55 10.51 -4.33 -3.31
C LEU A 55 9.02 -4.14 -3.08
N PHE A 56 8.47 -2.99 -3.45
CA PHE A 56 7.06 -2.67 -3.35
C PHE A 56 6.46 -2.46 -4.74
N MET A 57 5.51 -3.32 -5.13
CA MET A 57 4.87 -3.29 -6.45
C MET A 57 3.41 -2.86 -6.33
N ILE A 58 2.98 -1.96 -7.21
CA ILE A 58 1.63 -1.39 -7.20
C ILE A 58 1.00 -1.56 -8.58
N ALA A 59 -0.16 -2.24 -8.64
CA ALA A 59 -1.07 -2.20 -9.80
C ALA A 59 -2.00 -1.01 -9.68
N ASP A 60 -2.29 -0.30 -10.76
CA ASP A 60 -3.20 0.86 -10.78
C ASP A 60 -4.60 0.44 -11.25
N ASP A 61 -5.64 0.81 -10.49
CA ASP A 61 -7.04 0.50 -10.82
C ASP A 61 -7.36 -1.01 -10.94
N CYS A 62 -6.84 -1.83 -10.01
CA CYS A 62 -7.02 -3.27 -10.04
C CYS A 62 -7.91 -3.76 -8.89
N THR A 63 -9.10 -4.26 -9.19
CA THR A 63 -9.95 -4.92 -8.19
C THR A 63 -9.34 -6.25 -7.76
N PHE A 64 -9.11 -6.43 -6.46
CA PHE A 64 -8.42 -7.61 -5.93
C PHE A 64 -9.06 -8.94 -6.33
N ARG A 65 -10.40 -8.99 -6.42
CA ARG A 65 -11.16 -10.20 -6.77
C ARG A 65 -10.98 -10.65 -8.22
N ASP A 66 -10.35 -9.83 -9.06
CA ASP A 66 -10.11 -10.17 -10.47
C ASP A 66 -8.76 -10.87 -10.67
N ILE A 67 -7.90 -10.90 -9.64
CA ILE A 67 -6.59 -11.58 -9.62
C ILE A 67 -6.77 -13.06 -9.29
N GLY A 68 -6.03 -13.95 -9.99
CA GLY A 68 -6.18 -15.41 -9.91
C GLY A 68 -6.16 -15.98 -8.50
N CYS A 69 -5.14 -15.69 -7.68
CA CYS A 69 -5.02 -16.20 -6.30
C CYS A 69 -6.14 -15.73 -5.35
N TYR A 70 -6.91 -14.70 -5.73
CA TYR A 70 -8.12 -14.26 -5.04
C TYR A 70 -9.41 -14.85 -5.63
N GLY A 71 -9.31 -15.80 -6.57
CA GLY A 71 -10.43 -16.44 -7.24
C GLY A 71 -10.92 -15.70 -8.49
N GLY A 72 -10.15 -14.74 -8.97
CA GLY A 72 -10.44 -13.95 -10.17
C GLY A 72 -10.25 -14.72 -11.47
N GLN A 73 -10.66 -14.09 -12.57
CA GLN A 73 -10.60 -14.69 -13.92
C GLN A 73 -9.33 -14.31 -14.67
N ALA A 74 -8.56 -13.32 -14.19
CA ALA A 74 -7.30 -12.95 -14.82
C ALA A 74 -6.27 -14.08 -14.66
N TYR A 75 -5.54 -14.35 -15.72
CA TYR A 75 -4.43 -15.29 -15.71
C TYR A 75 -3.20 -14.61 -15.14
N THR A 76 -2.84 -14.97 -13.91
CA THR A 76 -1.82 -14.28 -13.10
C THR A 76 -0.78 -15.25 -12.52
N PRO A 77 -0.08 -16.05 -13.35
CA PRO A 77 0.78 -17.14 -12.87
C PRO A 77 1.96 -16.64 -12.00
N ASN A 78 2.47 -15.43 -12.21
CA ASN A 78 3.57 -14.88 -11.42
C ASN A 78 3.08 -14.39 -10.06
N ILE A 79 1.94 -13.71 -10.02
CA ILE A 79 1.29 -13.28 -8.78
C ILE A 79 0.82 -14.50 -7.98
N ASP A 80 0.24 -15.52 -8.64
CA ASP A 80 -0.23 -16.74 -8.01
C ASP A 80 0.94 -17.54 -7.41
N ARG A 81 2.09 -17.59 -8.10
CA ARG A 81 3.32 -18.17 -7.56
C ARG A 81 3.79 -17.42 -6.32
N LEU A 82 3.82 -16.08 -6.37
CA LEU A 82 4.21 -15.25 -5.24
C LEU A 82 3.28 -15.44 -4.04
N ALA A 83 1.97 -15.64 -4.27
CA ALA A 83 1.01 -16.01 -3.23
C ALA A 83 1.33 -17.39 -2.61
N GLY A 84 1.82 -18.34 -3.42
CA GLY A 84 2.28 -19.66 -2.95
C GLY A 84 3.62 -19.61 -2.19
N GLU A 85 4.45 -18.61 -2.43
CA GLU A 85 5.76 -18.40 -1.78
C GLU A 85 5.70 -17.43 -0.59
N GLY A 86 4.56 -16.79 -0.33
CA GLY A 86 4.38 -15.76 0.70
C GLY A 86 3.05 -15.85 1.42
N MET A 87 2.61 -14.75 1.99
CA MET A 87 1.35 -14.59 2.72
C MET A 87 0.36 -13.78 1.90
N GLN A 88 -0.87 -14.28 1.78
CA GLN A 88 -2.00 -13.60 1.15
C GLN A 88 -2.91 -12.99 2.21
N PHE A 89 -3.14 -11.68 2.14
CA PHE A 89 -4.11 -10.99 3.00
C PHE A 89 -5.49 -10.98 2.36
N SER A 90 -6.48 -11.49 3.08
CA SER A 90 -7.87 -11.47 2.62
C SER A 90 -8.60 -10.14 2.93
N ARG A 91 -8.05 -9.32 3.82
CA ARG A 91 -8.65 -8.06 4.30
C ARG A 91 -7.64 -6.93 4.38
N CYS A 92 -7.10 -6.54 3.24
CA CYS A 92 -6.26 -5.34 3.09
C CYS A 92 -7.11 -4.20 2.53
N PHE A 93 -6.97 -3.00 3.11
CA PHE A 93 -7.74 -1.83 2.71
C PHE A 93 -6.85 -0.62 2.47
N GLN A 94 -7.26 0.19 1.53
CA GLN A 94 -6.74 1.54 1.35
C GLN A 94 -7.78 2.58 1.78
N ALA A 95 -7.36 3.79 2.17
CA ALA A 95 -8.28 4.77 2.73
C ALA A 95 -9.01 5.60 1.67
N ALA A 96 -8.43 5.80 0.48
CA ALA A 96 -9.03 6.68 -0.52
C ALA A 96 -9.06 6.00 -1.89
N PRO A 97 -10.24 5.80 -2.52
CA PRO A 97 -10.36 5.07 -3.78
C PRO A 97 -9.93 5.91 -4.99
N MET A 98 -8.73 6.50 -4.93
CA MET A 98 -8.16 7.39 -5.94
C MET A 98 -6.63 7.27 -5.96
N CYS A 99 -6.03 7.28 -7.14
CA CYS A 99 -4.59 7.03 -7.34
C CYS A 99 -3.68 7.93 -6.50
N SER A 100 -3.79 9.26 -6.62
CA SER A 100 -2.88 10.18 -5.93
C SER A 100 -3.01 10.09 -4.40
N PRO A 101 -4.20 10.16 -3.79
CA PRO A 101 -4.36 9.97 -2.35
C PRO A 101 -3.84 8.62 -1.84
N THR A 102 -4.12 7.52 -2.54
CA THR A 102 -3.65 6.19 -2.16
C THR A 102 -2.12 6.11 -2.16
N ARG A 103 -1.46 6.67 -3.16
CA ARG A 103 0.02 6.69 -3.23
C ARG A 103 0.63 7.55 -2.14
N HIS A 104 0.07 8.73 -1.86
CA HIS A 104 0.47 9.53 -0.70
C HIS A 104 0.32 8.75 0.61
N HIS A 105 -0.78 8.05 0.79
CA HIS A 105 -1.09 7.20 1.95
C HIS A 105 -0.01 6.12 2.18
N ILE A 106 0.37 5.37 1.14
CA ILE A 106 1.42 4.35 1.20
C ILE A 106 2.77 4.97 1.59
N TYR A 107 3.14 6.09 0.95
CA TYR A 107 4.49 6.64 1.08
C TYR A 107 4.69 7.51 2.31
N THR A 108 3.62 8.01 2.94
CA THR A 108 3.70 8.87 4.13
C THR A 108 3.28 8.18 5.42
N GLY A 109 2.57 7.04 5.36
CA GLY A 109 1.99 6.37 6.52
C GLY A 109 0.93 7.21 7.24
N LEU A 110 0.32 8.19 6.52
CA LEU A 110 -0.70 9.09 7.05
C LEU A 110 -2.00 8.92 6.24
N TYR A 111 -3.14 9.05 6.92
CA TYR A 111 -4.40 9.17 6.20
C TYR A 111 -4.41 10.41 5.31
N PRO A 112 -5.00 10.34 4.10
CA PRO A 112 -4.95 11.44 3.14
C PRO A 112 -5.51 12.77 3.67
N VAL A 113 -6.53 12.74 4.53
CA VAL A 113 -7.03 13.96 5.21
C VAL A 113 -5.98 14.56 6.13
N LYS A 114 -5.22 13.74 6.87
CA LYS A 114 -4.18 14.21 7.78
C LYS A 114 -2.97 14.77 7.04
N SER A 115 -2.62 14.17 5.91
CA SER A 115 -1.50 14.66 5.08
C SER A 115 -1.86 15.83 4.17
N GLY A 116 -3.14 16.22 4.07
CA GLY A 116 -3.64 17.23 3.14
C GLY A 116 -3.89 16.73 1.71
N ALA A 117 -3.41 15.55 1.36
CA ALA A 117 -3.47 14.99 0.00
C ALA A 117 -4.75 14.17 -0.28
N TYR A 118 -5.88 14.49 0.36
CA TYR A 118 -7.15 13.78 0.18
C TYR A 118 -7.87 14.05 -1.16
N PRO A 119 -7.74 15.22 -1.83
CA PRO A 119 -8.24 15.37 -3.20
C PRO A 119 -7.27 14.73 -4.19
N ASN A 120 -7.80 14.30 -5.33
CA ASN A 120 -6.94 13.80 -6.41
C ASN A 120 -6.07 14.90 -6.99
N HIS A 121 -4.83 14.57 -7.43
CA HIS A 121 -3.86 15.51 -8.02
C HIS A 121 -3.47 16.69 -7.11
N THR A 122 -3.33 16.46 -5.81
CA THR A 122 -2.90 17.46 -4.84
C THR A 122 -1.54 17.15 -4.23
N TYR A 123 -1.15 17.95 -3.25
CA TYR A 123 0.13 17.91 -2.55
C TYR A 123 -0.09 17.53 -1.10
N VAL A 124 0.89 16.89 -0.49
CA VAL A 124 0.94 16.77 0.97
C VAL A 124 1.29 18.11 1.61
N ASP A 125 0.85 18.30 2.84
CA ASP A 125 1.13 19.51 3.62
C ASP A 125 2.63 19.67 3.89
N THR A 126 3.05 20.94 4.04
CA THR A 126 4.44 21.29 4.35
C THR A 126 4.87 20.63 5.68
N GLY A 127 6.05 20.03 5.66
CA GLY A 127 6.58 19.30 6.83
C GLY A 127 6.25 17.81 6.85
N THR A 128 5.37 17.31 5.98
CA THR A 128 5.15 15.88 5.82
C THR A 128 6.45 15.20 5.41
N GLN A 129 6.74 14.06 6.03
CA GLN A 129 7.83 13.16 5.64
C GLN A 129 7.30 11.94 4.88
N SER A 130 8.12 11.41 4.00
CA SER A 130 7.81 10.21 3.23
C SER A 130 8.80 9.09 3.53
N VAL A 131 8.54 7.92 3.00
CA VAL A 131 9.45 6.77 3.02
C VAL A 131 10.92 7.15 2.70
N VAL A 132 11.12 8.19 1.90
CA VAL A 132 12.47 8.64 1.51
C VAL A 132 13.24 9.22 2.69
N GLN A 133 12.59 10.11 3.48
CA GLN A 133 13.20 10.74 4.64
C GLN A 133 13.43 9.75 5.78
N TYR A 134 12.60 8.71 5.89
CA TYR A 134 12.77 7.68 6.93
C TYR A 134 13.83 6.64 6.56
N LEU A 135 13.86 6.13 5.31
CA LEU A 135 14.74 5.02 4.97
C LEU A 135 16.17 5.45 4.54
N LYS A 136 16.34 6.63 3.93
CA LYS A 136 17.70 7.09 3.55
C LYS A 136 18.67 7.21 4.74
N PRO A 137 18.29 7.76 5.92
CA PRO A 137 19.17 7.79 7.09
C PRO A 137 19.54 6.40 7.60
N LEU A 138 18.69 5.40 7.35
CA LEU A 138 18.93 3.99 7.67
C LEU A 138 19.83 3.29 6.64
N GLY A 139 20.41 4.00 5.67
CA GLY A 139 21.35 3.48 4.68
C GLY A 139 20.74 2.99 3.38
N TYR A 140 19.41 3.02 3.23
CA TYR A 140 18.74 2.55 2.03
C TYR A 140 18.92 3.48 0.83
N ARG A 141 19.02 2.87 -0.35
CA ARG A 141 18.85 3.57 -1.63
C ARG A 141 17.39 3.49 -2.04
N VAL A 142 16.68 4.61 -1.95
CA VAL A 142 15.25 4.67 -2.28
C VAL A 142 15.06 5.08 -3.74
N ALA A 143 14.33 4.25 -4.51
CA ALA A 143 14.08 4.49 -5.93
C ALA A 143 12.63 4.16 -6.32
N GLN A 144 12.20 4.73 -7.45
CA GLN A 144 10.87 4.50 -8.02
C GLN A 144 10.93 4.43 -9.54
N SER A 145 10.22 3.46 -10.14
CA SER A 145 10.02 3.32 -11.59
C SER A 145 8.53 3.19 -11.91
N GLY A 146 8.12 3.77 -13.04
CA GLY A 146 6.73 3.80 -13.47
C GLY A 146 5.93 4.99 -12.96
N LYS A 147 4.63 4.83 -12.71
CA LYS A 147 3.70 5.89 -12.34
C LYS A 147 4.01 6.49 -10.97
N THR A 148 4.26 7.79 -10.90
CA THR A 148 4.60 8.49 -9.64
C THR A 148 3.36 9.01 -8.92
N HIS A 149 2.66 9.95 -9.51
CA HIS A 149 1.39 10.55 -9.11
C HIS A 149 1.35 11.11 -7.67
N VAL A 150 2.48 11.55 -7.14
CA VAL A 150 2.61 12.22 -5.83
C VAL A 150 3.41 13.51 -5.94
N ALA A 151 3.17 14.43 -5.01
CA ALA A 151 3.82 15.73 -4.95
C ALA A 151 3.81 16.28 -3.51
N PRO A 152 4.72 17.21 -3.14
CA PRO A 152 5.74 17.80 -4.00
C PRO A 152 7.01 16.96 -4.11
N TRP A 153 7.80 17.18 -5.16
CA TRP A 153 9.05 16.45 -5.41
C TRP A 153 10.04 16.49 -4.23
N GLN A 154 10.10 17.57 -3.52
CA GLN A 154 11.04 17.75 -2.39
C GLN A 154 10.81 16.73 -1.26
N ILE A 155 9.59 16.24 -1.11
CA ILE A 155 9.22 15.22 -0.12
C ILE A 155 9.45 13.82 -0.70
N PHE A 156 9.17 13.61 -1.99
CA PHE A 156 9.30 12.32 -2.68
C PHE A 156 10.56 12.27 -3.55
N ASN A 157 11.70 12.74 -3.02
CA ASN A 157 12.98 12.89 -3.74
C ASN A 157 13.78 11.57 -3.87
N TRP A 158 13.11 10.47 -4.16
CA TRP A 158 13.75 9.20 -4.53
C TRP A 158 14.48 9.27 -5.88
N LYS A 159 15.33 8.25 -6.17
CA LYS A 159 15.93 8.12 -7.51
C LYS A 159 14.84 7.66 -8.50
N ARG A 160 14.51 8.51 -9.49
CA ARG A 160 13.60 8.16 -10.58
C ARG A 160 14.31 7.24 -11.58
N LEU A 161 13.71 6.09 -11.86
CA LEU A 161 14.16 5.13 -12.86
C LEU A 161 13.20 5.17 -14.05
N GLY A 162 13.50 6.09 -14.99
CA GLY A 162 12.68 6.34 -16.18
C GLY A 162 11.61 7.42 -16.00
N LYS A 163 10.99 7.79 -17.12
CA LYS A 163 9.92 8.80 -17.21
C LYS A 163 8.56 8.20 -17.61
N GLY A 164 8.52 6.90 -17.89
CA GLY A 164 7.32 6.17 -18.31
C GLY A 164 6.29 6.01 -17.20
N GLN A 165 5.08 5.62 -17.59
CA GLN A 165 4.01 5.28 -16.66
C GLN A 165 4.10 3.80 -16.18
N ASN A 166 4.86 2.97 -16.88
CA ASN A 166 5.19 1.61 -16.48
C ASN A 166 6.66 1.51 -16.06
N PRO A 167 7.06 0.51 -15.25
CA PRO A 167 8.44 0.28 -14.85
C PRO A 167 9.38 0.13 -16.05
N ASP A 168 10.53 0.79 -15.99
CA ASP A 168 11.64 0.61 -16.92
C ASP A 168 12.61 -0.44 -16.36
N PHE A 169 12.39 -1.70 -16.72
CA PHE A 169 13.16 -2.83 -16.20
C PHE A 169 14.64 -2.78 -16.54
N LYS A 170 15.05 -2.09 -17.61
CA LYS A 170 16.48 -1.88 -17.92
C LYS A 170 17.13 -0.94 -16.90
N LEU A 171 16.44 0.13 -16.54
CA LEU A 171 16.94 1.05 -15.51
C LEU A 171 16.85 0.45 -14.10
N VAL A 172 15.87 -0.41 -13.85
CA VAL A 172 15.75 -1.21 -12.62
C VAL A 172 16.93 -2.18 -12.50
N ASP A 173 17.26 -2.93 -13.54
CA ASP A 173 18.41 -3.83 -13.59
C ASP A 173 19.73 -3.11 -13.25
N ASN A 174 19.97 -1.96 -13.89
CA ASN A 174 21.14 -1.14 -13.60
C ASN A 174 21.16 -0.66 -12.14
N PHE A 175 20.00 -0.26 -11.60
CA PHE A 175 19.88 0.22 -10.23
C PHE A 175 20.20 -0.87 -9.20
N LEU A 176 19.70 -2.10 -9.41
CA LEU A 176 20.00 -3.25 -8.55
C LEU A 176 21.51 -3.56 -8.56
N GLY A 177 22.13 -3.59 -9.74
CA GLY A 177 23.57 -3.77 -9.86
C GLY A 177 24.38 -2.65 -9.18
N ASP A 178 23.92 -1.39 -9.22
CA ASP A 178 24.53 -0.28 -8.51
C ASP A 178 24.39 -0.41 -6.97
N CYS A 179 23.27 -0.97 -6.49
CA CYS A 179 23.06 -1.24 -5.06
C CYS A 179 24.01 -2.32 -4.58
N GLN A 180 24.07 -3.44 -5.31
CA GLN A 180 24.96 -4.57 -5.03
C GLN A 180 26.44 -4.14 -4.98
N LYS A 181 26.93 -3.41 -5.99
CA LYS A 181 28.30 -2.88 -6.00
C LYS A 181 28.60 -1.94 -4.83
N ALA A 182 27.61 -1.22 -4.35
CA ALA A 182 27.75 -0.29 -3.22
C ALA A 182 27.60 -0.97 -1.86
N GLY A 183 27.22 -2.25 -1.80
CA GLY A 183 26.90 -2.96 -0.55
C GLY A 183 25.78 -2.27 0.24
N LYS A 184 24.76 -1.72 -0.45
CA LYS A 184 23.67 -0.96 0.20
C LYS A 184 22.32 -1.58 -0.09
N PRO A 185 21.47 -1.75 0.91
CA PRO A 185 20.10 -2.19 0.70
C PRO A 185 19.30 -1.17 -0.11
N PHE A 186 18.28 -1.65 -0.80
CA PHE A 186 17.37 -0.79 -1.55
C PHE A 186 15.94 -0.87 -1.02
N CYS A 187 15.20 0.24 -1.19
CA CYS A 187 13.74 0.27 -1.17
C CYS A 187 13.28 0.75 -2.55
N LEU A 188 12.72 -0.16 -3.32
CA LEU A 188 12.36 0.05 -4.72
C LEU A 188 10.84 -0.04 -4.90
N PHE A 189 10.23 1.03 -5.42
CA PHE A 189 8.83 1.05 -5.81
C PHE A 189 8.70 0.84 -7.31
N LEU A 190 8.03 -0.26 -7.72
CA LEU A 190 7.66 -0.54 -9.10
C LEU A 190 6.15 -0.29 -9.26
N CYS A 191 5.82 0.81 -9.90
CA CYS A 191 4.45 1.29 -10.00
C CYS A 191 3.97 1.14 -11.44
N SER A 192 3.17 0.11 -11.70
CA SER A 192 2.50 -0.05 -13.00
C SER A 192 1.44 1.04 -13.19
N ASN A 193 1.19 1.41 -14.43
CA ASN A 193 -0.03 2.12 -14.81
C ASN A 193 -1.19 1.14 -15.05
N GLU A 194 -0.92 -0.14 -15.23
CA GLU A 194 -1.93 -1.12 -15.58
C GLU A 194 -2.53 -1.79 -14.33
N PRO A 195 -3.83 -2.14 -14.36
CA PRO A 195 -4.79 -2.04 -15.47
C PRO A 195 -5.65 -0.74 -15.50
N HIS A 196 -5.04 0.43 -15.40
CA HIS A 196 -5.74 1.73 -15.54
C HIS A 196 -6.21 1.95 -16.99
N SER A 197 -7.46 2.41 -17.16
CA SER A 197 -7.98 2.73 -18.50
C SER A 197 -7.18 3.87 -19.19
N PRO A 198 -7.10 3.86 -20.57
CA PRO A 198 -7.75 2.95 -21.51
C PRO A 198 -7.06 1.59 -21.58
N TRP A 199 -7.85 0.51 -21.62
CA TRP A 199 -7.34 -0.86 -21.66
C TRP A 199 -6.85 -1.23 -23.05
N ASN A 200 -5.56 -1.09 -23.27
CA ASN A 200 -4.90 -1.27 -24.59
C ASN A 200 -3.61 -2.12 -24.51
N LYS A 201 -3.35 -2.78 -23.37
CA LYS A 201 -2.22 -3.69 -23.15
C LYS A 201 -2.70 -5.13 -22.99
N GLY A 202 -1.75 -6.05 -23.08
CA GLY A 202 -2.07 -7.47 -22.99
C GLY A 202 -2.79 -8.01 -24.23
N ASP A 203 -3.27 -9.23 -24.12
CA ASP A 203 -3.97 -9.94 -25.19
C ASP A 203 -5.42 -10.26 -24.79
N PRO A 204 -6.43 -9.48 -25.23
CA PRO A 204 -7.82 -9.70 -24.88
C PRO A 204 -8.40 -10.98 -25.52
N SER A 205 -7.76 -11.60 -26.52
CA SER A 205 -8.24 -12.86 -27.12
C SER A 205 -8.26 -14.01 -26.11
N ARG A 206 -7.46 -13.92 -25.05
CA ARG A 206 -7.49 -14.86 -23.91
C ARG A 206 -8.81 -14.81 -23.12
N TYR A 207 -9.58 -13.74 -23.25
CA TYR A 207 -10.79 -13.46 -22.50
C TYR A 207 -11.99 -13.20 -23.41
N PRO A 208 -12.51 -14.22 -24.10
CA PRO A 208 -13.66 -14.05 -24.96
C PRO A 208 -14.83 -13.44 -24.19
N PRO A 209 -15.45 -12.35 -24.68
CA PRO A 209 -16.50 -11.63 -23.94
C PRO A 209 -17.67 -12.50 -23.48
N ASN A 210 -18.05 -13.53 -24.28
CA ASN A 210 -19.13 -14.46 -23.96
C ASN A 210 -18.79 -15.46 -22.82
N GLU A 211 -17.51 -15.63 -22.47
CA GLU A 211 -17.05 -16.54 -21.40
C GLU A 211 -16.84 -15.82 -20.07
N ILE A 212 -16.82 -14.48 -20.08
CA ILE A 212 -16.57 -13.67 -18.88
C ILE A 212 -17.76 -13.77 -17.93
N LYS A 213 -17.48 -14.06 -16.65
CA LYS A 213 -18.45 -13.99 -15.55
C LYS A 213 -18.42 -12.60 -14.97
N LEU A 214 -19.46 -11.82 -15.22
CA LEU A 214 -19.56 -10.46 -14.69
C LEU A 214 -19.92 -10.51 -13.18
N PRO A 215 -19.31 -9.63 -12.37
CA PRO A 215 -19.75 -9.42 -11.00
C PRO A 215 -21.21 -8.90 -10.95
N PRO A 216 -21.98 -9.20 -9.89
CA PRO A 216 -23.40 -8.83 -9.82
C PRO A 216 -23.67 -7.32 -9.76
N TYR A 217 -22.65 -6.52 -9.53
CA TYR A 217 -22.74 -5.05 -9.55
C TYR A 217 -22.43 -4.45 -10.93
N LEU A 218 -22.24 -5.25 -11.97
CA LEU A 218 -22.09 -4.79 -13.34
C LEU A 218 -23.29 -5.24 -14.18
N VAL A 219 -23.75 -4.36 -15.07
CA VAL A 219 -24.82 -4.69 -16.04
C VAL A 219 -24.23 -5.48 -17.20
N ASP A 220 -24.89 -6.56 -17.56
CA ASP A 220 -24.49 -7.41 -18.69
C ASP A 220 -24.89 -6.72 -20.01
N THR A 221 -23.93 -6.04 -20.61
CA THR A 221 -24.01 -5.45 -21.96
C THR A 221 -22.79 -5.86 -22.78
N PRO A 222 -22.86 -5.82 -24.10
CA PRO A 222 -21.71 -6.07 -24.97
C PRO A 222 -20.50 -5.19 -24.62
N GLU A 223 -20.74 -3.90 -24.29
CA GLU A 223 -19.71 -2.94 -23.91
C GLU A 223 -19.06 -3.29 -22.59
N THR A 224 -19.83 -3.75 -21.58
CA THR A 224 -19.31 -4.19 -20.29
C THR A 224 -18.43 -5.44 -20.47
N ARG A 225 -18.86 -6.40 -21.26
CA ARG A 225 -18.10 -7.62 -21.53
C ARG A 225 -16.81 -7.33 -22.30
N ASP A 226 -16.85 -6.46 -23.33
CA ASP A 226 -15.67 -6.01 -24.06
C ASP A 226 -14.68 -5.26 -23.15
N GLY A 227 -15.20 -4.34 -22.31
CA GLY A 227 -14.39 -3.64 -21.32
C GLY A 227 -13.71 -4.60 -20.33
N MET A 228 -14.44 -5.57 -19.77
CA MET A 228 -13.88 -6.60 -18.88
C MET A 228 -12.84 -7.47 -19.57
N SER A 229 -13.05 -7.87 -20.81
CA SER A 229 -12.07 -8.65 -21.60
C SER A 229 -10.71 -7.93 -21.66
N ARG A 230 -10.74 -6.65 -22.04
CA ARG A 230 -9.52 -5.83 -22.16
C ARG A 230 -8.90 -5.54 -20.77
N TYR A 231 -9.70 -5.29 -19.76
CA TYR A 231 -9.23 -5.07 -18.39
C TYR A 231 -8.53 -6.31 -17.81
N LEU A 232 -9.09 -7.51 -18.00
CA LEU A 232 -8.46 -8.76 -17.57
C LEU A 232 -7.13 -9.01 -18.30
N ALA A 233 -7.04 -8.66 -19.60
CA ALA A 233 -5.81 -8.74 -20.36
C ALA A 233 -4.71 -7.83 -19.79
N GLU A 234 -5.06 -6.65 -19.31
CA GLU A 234 -4.10 -5.75 -18.66
C GLU A 234 -3.66 -6.22 -17.26
N ILE A 235 -4.53 -6.91 -16.52
CA ILE A 235 -4.09 -7.60 -15.29
C ILE A 235 -3.04 -8.65 -15.61
N THR A 236 -3.22 -9.44 -16.68
CA THR A 236 -2.21 -10.40 -17.15
C THR A 236 -0.92 -9.70 -17.60
N TYR A 237 -1.03 -8.52 -18.22
CA TYR A 237 0.15 -7.72 -18.55
C TYR A 237 0.89 -7.24 -17.29
N TYR A 238 0.18 -6.75 -16.26
CA TYR A 238 0.77 -6.42 -14.97
C TYR A 238 1.43 -7.64 -14.30
N ASP A 239 0.81 -8.82 -14.36
CA ASP A 239 1.39 -10.06 -13.87
C ASP A 239 2.76 -10.33 -14.52
N SER A 240 2.89 -10.05 -15.81
CA SER A 240 4.17 -10.20 -16.52
C SER A 240 5.25 -9.24 -15.99
N GLN A 241 4.87 -8.05 -15.52
CA GLN A 241 5.79 -7.10 -14.88
C GLN A 241 6.23 -7.59 -13.50
N VAL A 242 5.33 -8.25 -12.75
CA VAL A 242 5.70 -8.92 -11.48
C VAL A 242 6.72 -10.02 -11.75
N GLY A 243 6.50 -10.85 -12.77
CA GLY A 243 7.46 -11.87 -13.22
C GLY A 243 8.82 -11.28 -13.56
N GLN A 244 8.86 -10.21 -14.35
CA GLN A 244 10.11 -9.53 -14.72
C GLN A 244 10.87 -9.00 -13.49
N ALA A 245 10.16 -8.44 -12.52
CA ALA A 245 10.76 -7.95 -11.28
C ALA A 245 11.41 -9.09 -10.49
N MET A 246 10.71 -10.21 -10.31
CA MET A 246 11.23 -11.39 -9.61
C MET A 246 12.45 -12.00 -10.31
N GLU A 247 12.45 -12.06 -11.65
CA GLU A 247 13.62 -12.53 -12.41
C GLU A 247 14.83 -11.58 -12.26
N LEU A 248 14.62 -10.26 -12.12
CA LEU A 248 15.72 -9.34 -11.82
C LEU A 248 16.28 -9.53 -10.42
N LEU A 249 15.44 -9.75 -9.39
CA LEU A 249 15.92 -10.08 -8.05
C LEU A 249 16.76 -11.36 -8.07
N LYS A 250 16.30 -12.38 -8.80
CA LYS A 250 17.04 -13.63 -8.97
C LYS A 250 18.36 -13.44 -9.73
N LYS A 251 18.35 -12.65 -10.81
CA LYS A 251 19.55 -12.32 -11.57
C LYS A 251 20.65 -11.67 -10.73
N HIS A 252 20.25 -10.84 -9.76
CA HIS A 252 21.17 -10.16 -8.85
C HIS A 252 21.42 -10.93 -7.56
N ASP A 253 20.91 -12.17 -7.43
CA ASP A 253 21.09 -13.04 -6.26
C ASP A 253 20.67 -12.40 -4.93
N VAL A 254 19.53 -11.66 -4.96
CA VAL A 254 18.98 -10.94 -3.79
C VAL A 254 17.53 -11.31 -3.47
N VAL A 255 16.99 -12.35 -4.12
CA VAL A 255 15.58 -12.73 -4.00
C VAL A 255 15.22 -13.21 -2.60
N GLU A 256 16.14 -13.92 -1.94
CA GLU A 256 15.93 -14.46 -0.59
C GLU A 256 16.13 -13.38 0.50
N GLU A 257 16.89 -12.34 0.19
CA GLU A 257 17.15 -11.21 1.10
C GLU A 257 16.18 -10.03 0.86
N THR A 258 15.09 -10.24 0.10
CA THR A 258 14.15 -9.18 -0.27
C THR A 258 12.77 -9.41 0.29
N LEU A 259 12.28 -8.44 1.07
CA LEU A 259 10.87 -8.28 1.38
C LEU A 259 10.15 -7.80 0.12
N VAL A 260 9.29 -8.64 -0.46
CA VAL A 260 8.48 -8.31 -1.64
C VAL A 260 7.04 -8.09 -1.22
N ILE A 261 6.51 -6.90 -1.54
CA ILE A 261 5.11 -6.51 -1.28
C ILE A 261 4.45 -6.22 -2.64
N VAL A 262 3.36 -6.90 -2.94
CA VAL A 262 2.54 -6.67 -4.14
C VAL A 262 1.14 -6.28 -3.72
N VAL A 263 0.69 -5.10 -4.15
CA VAL A 263 -0.65 -4.59 -3.85
C VAL A 263 -1.36 -4.13 -5.11
N SER A 264 -2.69 -4.19 -5.09
CA SER A 264 -3.51 -3.38 -6.00
C SER A 264 -3.72 -1.99 -5.39
N GLU A 265 -3.86 -0.95 -6.18
CA GLU A 265 -4.01 0.41 -5.64
C GLU A 265 -5.42 0.62 -5.09
N GLN A 266 -6.40 0.70 -5.96
CA GLN A 266 -7.84 0.72 -5.65
C GLN A 266 -8.58 -0.16 -6.64
N GLY A 267 -9.92 -0.22 -6.50
CA GLY A 267 -10.74 -0.94 -7.47
C GLY A 267 -10.65 -0.39 -8.88
N SER A 268 -11.07 -1.19 -9.85
CA SER A 268 -11.04 -0.88 -11.28
C SER A 268 -11.80 0.40 -11.65
N SER A 269 -11.52 0.93 -12.83
CA SER A 269 -12.29 2.05 -13.40
C SER A 269 -13.72 1.68 -13.84
N MET A 270 -14.16 0.43 -13.60
CA MET A 270 -15.55 0.03 -13.81
C MET A 270 -16.48 0.74 -12.82
N PRO A 271 -17.77 0.92 -13.16
CA PRO A 271 -18.74 1.48 -12.23
C PRO A 271 -18.78 0.75 -10.89
N PHE A 272 -19.07 1.47 -9.81
CA PHE A 272 -19.13 0.96 -8.42
C PHE A 272 -17.81 0.48 -7.79
N ALA A 273 -16.67 0.70 -8.42
CA ALA A 273 -15.37 0.38 -7.86
C ALA A 273 -14.57 1.65 -7.53
N LYS A 274 -13.63 2.06 -8.35
CA LYS A 274 -12.90 3.33 -8.17
C LYS A 274 -13.84 4.51 -7.87
N TRP A 275 -13.39 5.45 -7.06
CA TRP A 275 -14.14 6.63 -6.57
C TRP A 275 -15.32 6.33 -5.64
N THR A 276 -15.45 5.11 -5.14
CA THR A 276 -16.49 4.77 -4.17
C THR A 276 -15.91 4.21 -2.88
N CYS A 277 -16.57 4.43 -1.75
CA CYS A 277 -16.21 3.80 -0.49
C CYS A 277 -16.81 2.40 -0.31
N TYR A 278 -17.24 1.74 -1.39
CA TYR A 278 -17.57 0.31 -1.37
C TYR A 278 -16.31 -0.55 -1.24
N ASP A 279 -16.47 -1.83 -0.87
CA ASP A 279 -15.34 -2.76 -0.79
C ASP A 279 -14.68 -2.96 -2.17
N SER A 280 -15.45 -2.91 -3.26
CA SER A 280 -14.92 -2.91 -4.63
C SER A 280 -13.98 -1.74 -4.94
N GLY A 281 -14.09 -0.63 -4.21
CA GLY A 281 -13.21 0.53 -4.33
C GLY A 281 -12.08 0.56 -3.32
N LEU A 282 -12.30 0.10 -2.07
CA LEU A 282 -11.36 0.25 -0.96
C LEU A 282 -10.58 -1.02 -0.61
N GLN A 283 -11.15 -2.21 -0.83
CA GLN A 283 -10.46 -3.46 -0.53
C GLN A 283 -9.48 -3.81 -1.65
N SER A 284 -8.26 -4.13 -1.27
CA SER A 284 -7.13 -4.29 -2.18
C SER A 284 -6.49 -5.67 -2.03
N ALA A 285 -5.88 -6.18 -3.10
CA ALA A 285 -4.96 -7.30 -2.99
C ALA A 285 -3.73 -6.89 -2.19
N CYS A 286 -3.24 -7.80 -1.38
CA CYS A 286 -1.95 -7.66 -0.71
C CYS A 286 -1.32 -9.05 -0.57
N LEU A 287 -0.14 -9.19 -1.14
CA LEU A 287 0.72 -10.35 -1.04
C LEU A 287 2.07 -9.90 -0.49
N ILE A 288 2.59 -10.61 0.50
CA ILE A 288 3.89 -10.32 1.10
C ILE A 288 4.72 -11.60 1.10
N ARG A 289 5.85 -11.59 0.39
CA ARG A 289 6.87 -12.63 0.43
C ARG A 289 8.08 -12.11 1.17
N TRP A 290 8.45 -12.77 2.25
CA TRP A 290 9.67 -12.49 2.99
C TRP A 290 10.22 -13.81 3.54
N PRO A 291 11.16 -14.43 2.85
CA PRO A 291 11.73 -15.72 3.24
C PRO A 291 12.25 -15.68 4.68
N ASP A 292 12.14 -16.81 5.36
CA ASP A 292 12.51 -17.01 6.77
C ASP A 292 11.69 -16.20 7.80
N HIS A 293 10.84 -15.26 7.36
CA HIS A 293 9.99 -14.43 8.23
C HIS A 293 8.49 -14.65 8.02
N VAL A 294 8.10 -15.08 6.84
CA VAL A 294 6.69 -15.28 6.46
C VAL A 294 6.48 -16.71 6.01
N GLU A 295 5.47 -17.38 6.57
CA GLU A 295 5.10 -18.73 6.17
C GLU A 295 4.59 -18.76 4.73
N ALA A 296 5.27 -19.52 3.87
CA ALA A 296 4.94 -19.65 2.45
C ALA A 296 3.54 -20.28 2.26
N GLY A 297 2.75 -19.75 1.32
CA GLY A 297 1.40 -20.20 1.02
C GLY A 297 0.37 -19.92 2.09
N SER A 298 0.73 -19.14 3.12
CA SER A 298 -0.18 -18.78 4.20
C SER A 298 -1.23 -17.75 3.78
N LYS A 299 -2.38 -17.77 4.49
CA LYS A 299 -3.46 -16.78 4.32
C LYS A 299 -3.76 -16.13 5.66
N ASN A 300 -3.65 -14.81 5.72
CA ASN A 300 -3.89 -14.08 6.95
C ASN A 300 -5.22 -13.29 6.88
N PRO A 301 -6.14 -13.50 7.84
CA PRO A 301 -7.41 -12.80 7.92
C PRO A 301 -7.32 -11.46 8.66
N ALA A 302 -6.17 -11.04 9.15
CA ALA A 302 -6.03 -9.76 9.83
C ALA A 302 -6.49 -8.61 8.93
N MET A 303 -7.20 -7.66 9.53
CA MET A 303 -7.64 -6.46 8.84
C MET A 303 -6.50 -5.42 8.89
N ILE A 304 -5.88 -5.15 7.75
CA ILE A 304 -4.74 -4.25 7.60
C ILE A 304 -5.07 -3.08 6.68
N GLU A 305 -4.32 -2.00 6.81
CA GLU A 305 -4.46 -0.81 5.97
C GLU A 305 -3.13 -0.36 5.36
N TYR A 306 -3.20 0.44 4.32
CA TYR A 306 -2.01 0.96 3.63
C TYR A 306 -1.16 1.90 4.48
N VAL A 307 -1.71 2.55 5.50
CA VAL A 307 -0.91 3.31 6.49
C VAL A 307 0.08 2.44 7.24
N ASP A 308 -0.15 1.11 7.30
CA ASP A 308 0.66 0.16 8.05
C ASP A 308 1.97 -0.20 7.32
N PHE A 309 2.05 0.05 6.01
CA PHE A 309 3.24 -0.31 5.23
C PHE A 309 4.46 0.53 5.59
N LEU A 310 4.32 1.85 5.76
CA LEU A 310 5.48 2.67 6.10
C LEU A 310 6.06 2.34 7.49
N PRO A 311 5.28 2.24 8.57
CA PRO A 311 5.77 1.72 9.85
C PRO A 311 6.49 0.38 9.73
N THR A 312 5.91 -0.55 8.94
CA THR A 312 6.52 -1.86 8.68
C THR A 312 7.88 -1.73 7.99
N MET A 313 7.98 -0.94 6.93
CA MET A 313 9.24 -0.72 6.21
C MET A 313 10.30 -0.07 7.09
N ILE A 314 9.92 0.85 7.99
CA ILE A 314 10.85 1.49 8.94
C ILE A 314 11.37 0.46 9.94
N GLU A 315 10.50 -0.36 10.54
CA GLU A 315 10.89 -1.38 11.52
C GLU A 315 11.75 -2.47 10.89
N VAL A 316 11.37 -2.97 9.70
CA VAL A 316 12.17 -3.93 8.92
C VAL A 316 13.56 -3.37 8.59
N ALA A 317 13.66 -2.07 8.34
CA ALA A 317 14.94 -1.39 8.10
C ALA A 317 15.77 -1.16 9.40
N GLY A 318 15.27 -1.57 10.56
CA GLY A 318 15.91 -1.37 11.86
C GLY A 318 15.79 0.07 12.38
N GLY A 319 14.77 0.80 11.94
CA GLY A 319 14.46 2.15 12.42
C GLY A 319 13.37 2.14 13.50
N GLU A 320 13.31 3.22 14.25
CA GLU A 320 12.23 3.48 15.22
C GLU A 320 11.02 4.09 14.49
N VAL A 321 9.84 3.54 14.72
CA VAL A 321 8.59 4.00 14.11
C VAL A 321 8.09 5.27 14.81
N PRO A 322 8.00 6.42 14.10
CA PRO A 322 7.55 7.66 14.72
C PRO A 322 6.07 7.63 15.11
N GLU A 323 5.73 8.17 16.27
CA GLU A 323 4.34 8.27 16.77
C GLU A 323 3.40 9.10 15.88
N ILE A 324 3.95 9.98 15.02
CA ILE A 324 3.14 10.78 14.10
C ILE A 324 2.45 9.95 13.01
N LEU A 325 2.95 8.76 12.71
CA LEU A 325 2.35 7.87 11.72
C LEU A 325 1.01 7.32 12.22
N ASP A 326 0.05 7.17 11.32
CA ASP A 326 -1.28 6.66 11.65
C ASP A 326 -1.35 5.13 11.64
N GLY A 327 -0.37 4.50 11.02
CA GLY A 327 -0.27 3.04 10.89
C GLY A 327 0.48 2.38 12.05
N THR A 328 0.32 1.08 12.13
CA THR A 328 1.06 0.20 13.02
C THR A 328 1.81 -0.83 12.19
N SER A 329 3.04 -1.18 12.59
CA SER A 329 3.83 -2.18 11.87
C SER A 329 3.13 -3.53 11.79
N LEU A 330 3.29 -4.18 10.64
CA LEU A 330 2.71 -5.50 10.34
C LEU A 330 3.61 -6.66 10.81
N ILE A 331 4.77 -6.42 11.44
CA ILE A 331 5.73 -7.50 11.79
C ILE A 331 5.04 -8.64 12.53
N ARG A 332 4.25 -8.35 13.57
CA ARG A 332 3.54 -9.40 14.31
C ARG A 332 2.54 -10.18 13.45
N VAL A 333 1.90 -9.49 12.49
CA VAL A 333 0.97 -10.13 11.56
C VAL A 333 1.73 -11.03 10.58
N LEU A 334 2.91 -10.61 10.15
CA LEU A 334 3.80 -11.41 9.32
C LEU A 334 4.34 -12.63 10.06
N GLU A 335 4.53 -12.53 11.38
CA GLU A 335 4.87 -13.63 12.29
C GLU A 335 3.69 -14.55 12.64
N GLY A 336 2.48 -14.27 12.11
CA GLY A 336 1.31 -15.15 12.23
C GLY A 336 0.18 -14.63 13.12
N GLU A 337 0.26 -13.43 13.71
CA GLU A 337 -0.91 -12.84 14.38
C GLU A 337 -2.04 -12.62 13.37
N THR A 338 -3.26 -13.06 13.74
CA THR A 338 -4.44 -13.00 12.87
C THR A 338 -5.35 -11.81 13.15
N LYS A 339 -4.96 -10.93 14.08
CA LYS A 339 -5.65 -9.68 14.44
C LYS A 339 -4.69 -8.53 14.35
N HIS A 340 -5.17 -7.40 13.81
CA HIS A 340 -4.38 -6.17 13.72
C HIS A 340 -5.26 -4.95 14.03
N LYS A 341 -6.19 -4.60 13.14
CA LYS A 341 -7.13 -3.49 13.36
C LYS A 341 -8.54 -3.99 13.61
N SER A 342 -9.27 -3.33 14.52
CA SER A 342 -10.69 -3.55 14.74
C SER A 342 -11.56 -2.77 13.74
N TYR A 343 -11.05 -1.65 13.25
CA TYR A 343 -11.71 -0.78 12.28
C TYR A 343 -10.73 -0.30 11.22
N VAL A 344 -11.22 -0.13 10.00
CA VAL A 344 -10.54 0.53 8.90
C VAL A 344 -11.42 1.64 8.34
N PHE A 345 -10.80 2.68 7.79
CA PHE A 345 -11.50 3.90 7.40
C PHE A 345 -11.36 4.15 5.91
N GLY A 346 -12.42 4.72 5.33
CA GLY A 346 -12.42 5.13 3.94
C GLY A 346 -12.89 6.57 3.79
N GLU A 347 -12.28 7.30 2.88
CA GLU A 347 -12.63 8.66 2.55
C GLU A 347 -12.63 8.89 1.04
N HIS A 348 -13.55 9.69 0.59
CA HIS A 348 -13.62 10.09 -0.80
C HIS A 348 -14.09 11.54 -0.91
N THR A 349 -13.62 12.23 -1.93
CA THR A 349 -14.13 13.51 -2.39
C THR A 349 -14.09 13.54 -3.91
N THR A 350 -15.08 14.19 -4.51
CA THR A 350 -15.08 14.41 -5.96
C THR A 350 -14.14 15.53 -6.40
N ARG A 351 -13.57 16.28 -5.46
CA ARG A 351 -12.57 17.32 -5.76
C ARG A 351 -11.34 16.73 -6.45
N GLY A 352 -10.93 17.33 -7.56
CA GLY A 352 -9.81 16.85 -8.37
C GLY A 352 -10.14 15.71 -9.34
N ILE A 353 -11.42 15.32 -9.44
CA ILE A 353 -11.92 14.34 -10.41
C ILE A 353 -12.51 15.06 -11.62
N ILE A 354 -12.07 14.69 -12.82
CA ILE A 354 -12.64 15.22 -14.07
C ILE A 354 -14.12 14.86 -14.14
N ASN A 355 -14.98 15.85 -14.39
CA ASN A 355 -16.44 15.73 -14.41
C ASN A 355 -17.05 15.24 -13.08
N GLY A 356 -16.34 15.36 -11.96
CA GLY A 356 -16.89 15.08 -10.64
C GLY A 356 -17.86 16.16 -10.17
N SER A 357 -18.76 15.80 -9.25
CA SER A 357 -19.59 16.75 -8.50
C SER A 357 -18.70 17.76 -7.76
N ASN A 358 -19.19 18.98 -7.52
CA ASN A 358 -18.37 20.05 -6.95
C ASN A 358 -17.87 19.74 -5.51
N HIS A 359 -18.74 19.20 -4.67
CA HIS A 359 -18.45 19.02 -3.23
C HIS A 359 -19.06 17.74 -2.66
N TYR A 360 -18.84 16.59 -3.30
CA TYR A 360 -19.38 15.33 -2.80
C TYR A 360 -18.34 14.61 -1.91
N GLY A 361 -18.54 14.70 -0.61
CA GLY A 361 -17.68 14.05 0.37
C GLY A 361 -18.30 12.77 0.93
N ILE A 362 -17.54 11.69 1.00
CA ILE A 362 -17.95 10.40 1.57
C ILE A 362 -16.94 9.98 2.63
N ARG A 363 -17.43 9.39 3.71
CA ARG A 363 -16.61 8.67 4.70
C ARG A 363 -17.16 7.28 4.91
N SER A 364 -16.29 6.35 5.25
CA SER A 364 -16.73 5.04 5.69
C SER A 364 -15.90 4.53 6.85
N VAL A 365 -16.52 3.71 7.67
CA VAL A 365 -15.86 2.89 8.70
C VAL A 365 -16.30 1.45 8.49
N ARG A 366 -15.35 0.55 8.58
CA ARG A 366 -15.58 -0.89 8.46
C ARG A 366 -14.99 -1.61 9.66
N SER A 367 -15.80 -2.45 10.27
CA SER A 367 -15.36 -3.49 11.19
C SER A 367 -15.23 -4.83 10.44
N GLU A 368 -14.87 -5.87 11.14
CA GLU A 368 -14.83 -7.23 10.55
C GLU A 368 -16.16 -7.62 9.88
N LYS A 369 -17.29 -7.28 10.50
CA LYS A 369 -18.62 -7.73 10.10
C LYS A 369 -19.44 -6.66 9.40
N TYR A 370 -19.33 -5.40 9.78
CA TYR A 370 -20.18 -4.31 9.34
C TYR A 370 -19.39 -3.19 8.67
N LYS A 371 -20.03 -2.50 7.74
CA LYS A 371 -19.57 -1.28 7.10
C LYS A 371 -20.64 -0.22 7.15
N TYR A 372 -20.26 1.00 7.54
CA TYR A 372 -21.10 2.18 7.47
C TYR A 372 -20.49 3.17 6.48
N ILE A 373 -21.31 3.73 5.59
CA ILE A 373 -20.92 4.75 4.62
C ILE A 373 -21.78 5.98 4.87
N TRP A 374 -21.13 7.12 4.99
CA TRP A 374 -21.78 8.40 5.21
C TRP A 374 -21.47 9.38 4.06
N ASN A 375 -22.52 9.81 3.36
CA ASN A 375 -22.46 10.87 2.36
C ASN A 375 -22.77 12.20 3.05
N PHE A 376 -21.87 13.19 2.93
CA PHE A 376 -22.02 14.48 3.61
C PHE A 376 -23.10 15.36 2.98
N THR A 377 -23.29 15.23 1.68
CA THR A 377 -24.23 16.01 0.87
C THR A 377 -25.15 15.06 0.09
N PRO A 378 -26.03 14.31 0.77
CA PRO A 378 -26.85 13.28 0.13
C PRO A 378 -27.90 13.86 -0.84
N GLU A 379 -28.14 15.18 -0.79
CA GLU A 379 -29.00 15.93 -1.72
C GLU A 379 -28.32 16.26 -3.04
N GLU A 380 -26.97 16.22 -3.10
CA GLU A 380 -26.23 16.46 -4.33
C GLU A 380 -26.13 15.18 -5.17
N LYS A 381 -26.08 15.37 -6.48
CA LYS A 381 -25.87 14.27 -7.42
C LYS A 381 -24.41 13.84 -7.42
N PHE A 382 -24.13 12.57 -7.07
CA PHE A 382 -22.81 12.00 -7.24
C PHE A 382 -22.46 11.85 -8.72
N GLN A 383 -21.34 12.41 -9.13
CA GLN A 383 -20.83 12.30 -10.49
C GLN A 383 -19.31 12.07 -10.49
N ASN A 384 -18.83 11.25 -11.39
CA ASN A 384 -17.41 11.03 -11.65
C ASN A 384 -17.17 10.68 -13.14
N VAL A 385 -15.90 10.55 -13.53
CA VAL A 385 -15.53 10.29 -14.92
C VAL A 385 -16.04 8.93 -15.43
N CYS A 386 -16.21 7.94 -14.56
CA CYS A 386 -16.73 6.61 -14.90
C CYS A 386 -18.12 6.70 -15.56
N MET A 387 -18.95 7.67 -15.16
CA MET A 387 -20.30 7.86 -15.75
C MET A 387 -20.28 8.24 -17.24
N LYS A 388 -19.11 8.61 -17.79
CA LYS A 388 -18.93 8.88 -19.23
C LYS A 388 -18.31 7.72 -19.98
N SER A 389 -17.97 6.61 -19.30
CA SER A 389 -17.44 5.42 -19.96
C SER A 389 -18.47 4.80 -20.92
N ARG A 390 -17.98 4.05 -21.91
CA ARG A 390 -18.84 3.29 -22.84
C ARG A 390 -19.73 2.30 -22.08
N GLU A 391 -19.15 1.66 -21.08
CA GLU A 391 -19.81 0.68 -20.22
C GLU A 391 -21.01 1.32 -19.51
N PHE A 392 -20.81 2.44 -18.80
CA PHE A 392 -21.88 3.11 -18.09
C PHE A 392 -22.96 3.69 -19.02
N GLN A 393 -22.56 4.24 -20.18
CA GLN A 393 -23.52 4.72 -21.18
C GLN A 393 -24.38 3.59 -21.76
N SER A 394 -23.81 2.39 -21.94
CA SER A 394 -24.57 1.21 -22.36
C SER A 394 -25.62 0.80 -21.31
N TRP A 395 -25.34 0.99 -20.01
CA TRP A 395 -26.28 0.72 -18.93
C TRP A 395 -27.48 1.67 -18.97
N ILE A 396 -27.21 2.96 -19.21
CA ILE A 396 -28.28 3.96 -19.39
C ILE A 396 -29.17 3.59 -20.58
N ALA A 397 -28.56 3.17 -21.70
CA ALA A 397 -29.32 2.74 -22.88
C ALA A 397 -30.15 1.48 -22.57
N ALA A 398 -29.59 0.48 -21.91
CA ALA A 398 -30.28 -0.74 -21.53
C ALA A 398 -31.47 -0.44 -20.59
N ALA A 399 -31.28 0.42 -19.58
CA ALA A 399 -32.35 0.81 -18.66
C ALA A 399 -33.52 1.49 -19.39
N LYS A 400 -33.23 2.38 -20.34
CA LYS A 400 -34.25 3.01 -21.19
C LYS A 400 -35.05 2.02 -22.06
N GLN A 401 -34.44 0.86 -22.35
CA GLN A 401 -35.08 -0.25 -23.10
C GLN A 401 -35.79 -1.25 -22.17
N GLY A 402 -35.87 -0.95 -20.85
CA GLY A 402 -36.61 -1.77 -19.89
C GLY A 402 -35.76 -2.87 -19.21
N HIS A 403 -34.42 -2.81 -19.31
CA HIS A 403 -33.55 -3.77 -18.61
C HIS A 403 -33.58 -3.52 -17.11
N SER A 404 -34.26 -4.39 -16.34
CA SER A 404 -34.54 -4.19 -14.92
C SER A 404 -33.29 -4.07 -14.04
N HIS A 405 -32.26 -4.89 -14.27
CA HIS A 405 -31.00 -4.82 -13.52
C HIS A 405 -30.26 -3.49 -13.78
N ALA A 406 -30.23 -3.01 -15.02
CA ALA A 406 -29.64 -1.72 -15.34
C ALA A 406 -30.41 -0.56 -14.65
N ALA A 407 -31.73 -0.58 -14.70
CA ALA A 407 -32.57 0.39 -14.01
C ALA A 407 -32.32 0.37 -12.49
N CYS A 408 -32.25 -0.82 -11.89
CA CYS A 408 -31.98 -1.01 -10.46
C CYS A 408 -30.63 -0.41 -10.06
N LEU A 409 -29.54 -0.77 -10.75
CA LEU A 409 -28.20 -0.27 -10.43
C LEU A 409 -28.05 1.23 -10.63
N LEU A 410 -28.67 1.80 -11.66
CA LEU A 410 -28.65 3.24 -11.87
C LEU A 410 -29.47 4.00 -10.80
N TYR A 411 -30.56 3.42 -10.31
CA TYR A 411 -31.37 3.99 -9.23
C TYR A 411 -30.67 3.90 -7.86
N THR A 412 -29.90 2.83 -7.63
CA THR A 412 -29.17 2.59 -6.38
C THR A 412 -27.73 3.14 -6.40
N SER A 413 -27.37 3.91 -7.44
CA SER A 413 -26.13 4.70 -7.46
C SER A 413 -25.96 5.49 -6.15
N PRO A 414 -24.71 5.83 -5.70
CA PRO A 414 -24.46 6.33 -4.33
C PRO A 414 -25.29 7.54 -3.87
N SER A 415 -26.08 8.15 -4.75
CA SER A 415 -27.08 9.15 -4.38
C SER A 415 -28.50 8.55 -4.40
N PRO A 416 -29.18 8.42 -3.24
CA PRO A 416 -30.55 7.86 -3.17
C PRO A 416 -31.62 8.71 -3.84
N ARG A 417 -31.30 9.84 -4.44
CA ARG A 417 -32.26 10.80 -5.00
C ARG A 417 -32.12 11.07 -6.50
N ASP A 418 -31.40 10.20 -7.23
CA ASP A 418 -31.37 10.31 -8.71
C ASP A 418 -32.66 9.79 -9.36
N SER A 419 -33.82 10.29 -8.91
CA SER A 419 -35.14 9.95 -9.46
C SER A 419 -35.45 10.66 -10.79
N ASN A 420 -34.47 11.31 -11.41
CA ASN A 420 -34.64 12.03 -12.69
C ASN A 420 -33.62 11.53 -13.74
N LEU A 421 -33.64 10.25 -14.04
CA LEU A 421 -33.04 9.68 -15.26
C LEU A 421 -34.14 9.40 -16.28
#